data_ae0156da17a54fcadeb1ae881e8c605a
#
_entry.id   ae0156da17a54fcadeb1ae881e8c605a
#
_cell.length_a   1.000
_cell.length_b   1.000
_cell.length_c   1.000
_cell.angle_alpha   90.00
_cell.angle_beta   90.00
_cell.angle_gamma   90.00
#
_symmetry.space_group_name_H-M   'P 1'
#
loop_
_entity.id
_entity.type
_entity.pdbx_description
1 polymer ?
#
loop_
_entity_poly.entity_id
_entity_poly.type
_entity_poly.pdbx_seq_one_letter_code
_entity_poly.pdbx_strand_id
1 'polypeptide(L)'
;MKVRSHLNNKQGLYDPANEHDACGVGLIVNVHGGKSHGIVESALKVLENMRHRGAEGADNKTGDGAGILLQIPHEFILLQGIPVPEKGKYGTGLVFFPKDEKQHSAILSIMIEEIEKEGLTLMHLRKVPVNTDILGKDARDTEPDIKQVFITGCDDQQVLELKLYIIRKRIEKRMAASDIPNRKDFYVASLSTKSIIYKGMLESMQLRHYFPDLTNPYLTSGLALVHSRFSTNTFPTWSLAQPFRLLAHNGEINTIRGNRGWMEARESVLSSPRIPNIDEIRPIIQPDMSDSASLDNVLEFFVASGMSLPHAMAMLVPESFNEKNPISEDLKAFYEYHSILMEPWDGPAALLFSDGRYAGGMLDRNGLRPARYLITKNGMMVVASEVGVMDFEPDEIEEKGRLQPGKILLVDTEEGKIYYDGELKKQLAGAQFYRVWLANNRVELDELKSGRHVPHTVAGYDRMLRTFGYSREDIERIIAPMCIGSTEPVGSMGNDIPLAVLSEHPQLLFNYFRQQFAQVTNPPIDPLREDLVMSLTEYIGAVGSNILIPNEAHCKMVRLAHPILTNTQLDILCNIRYKGFKSVKLPMLFEVSQGCEGLKTALDRLCMQAEQSVACLLYTSPSP
;
A
#
# COMPACT_ATOMS: atom_id res chain seq x y z
N MET A 1 -32.87 -23.31 7.55
CA MET A 1 -32.67 -24.45 6.64
C MET A 1 -31.19 -24.76 6.62
N LYS A 2 -30.78 -25.90 7.18
CA LYS A 2 -29.35 -26.28 7.33
C LYS A 2 -28.71 -26.55 5.96
N VAL A 3 -28.05 -25.57 5.38
CA VAL A 3 -27.30 -25.71 4.12
C VAL A 3 -25.84 -26.18 4.35
N ARG A 4 -25.41 -26.34 5.58
CA ARG A 4 -24.02 -26.68 5.93
C ARG A 4 -23.63 -28.17 5.86
N SER A 5 -24.51 -29.11 5.50
CA SER A 5 -24.18 -30.53 5.61
C SER A 5 -23.53 -31.17 4.35
N HIS A 6 -23.37 -30.44 3.25
CA HIS A 6 -22.85 -31.02 1.99
C HIS A 6 -21.47 -30.56 1.55
N LEU A 7 -20.91 -29.49 2.12
CA LEU A 7 -19.60 -28.96 1.75
C LEU A 7 -18.41 -29.56 2.53
N ASN A 8 -18.67 -30.28 3.61
CA ASN A 8 -17.61 -30.82 4.48
C ASN A 8 -17.31 -32.31 4.26
N ASN A 9 -17.79 -32.94 3.21
CA ASN A 9 -17.52 -34.35 2.95
C ASN A 9 -16.49 -34.51 1.83
N LYS A 10 -15.46 -35.34 2.11
CA LYS A 10 -14.55 -35.82 1.07
C LYS A 10 -15.36 -36.42 -0.08
N GLN A 11 -15.10 -35.97 -1.30
CA GLN A 11 -15.77 -36.49 -2.48
C GLN A 11 -14.76 -36.77 -3.60
N GLY A 12 -14.49 -38.01 -3.87
CA GLY A 12 -13.47 -38.41 -4.82
C GLY A 12 -12.07 -37.98 -4.34
N LEU A 13 -11.37 -37.18 -5.15
CA LEU A 13 -10.07 -36.62 -4.81
C LEU A 13 -10.16 -35.30 -4.02
N TYR A 14 -11.35 -34.77 -3.86
CA TYR A 14 -11.58 -33.56 -3.09
C TYR A 14 -11.52 -33.83 -1.60
N ASP A 15 -10.62 -33.15 -0.89
CA ASP A 15 -10.53 -33.12 0.56
C ASP A 15 -10.61 -31.66 1.03
N PRO A 16 -11.70 -31.24 1.72
CA PRO A 16 -11.85 -29.87 2.19
C PRO A 16 -10.76 -29.45 3.18
N ALA A 17 -10.02 -30.39 3.78
CA ALA A 17 -8.88 -30.07 4.63
C ALA A 17 -7.68 -29.51 3.86
N ASN A 18 -7.65 -29.67 2.53
CA ASN A 18 -6.58 -29.17 1.66
C ASN A 18 -6.94 -27.82 0.99
N GLU A 19 -8.09 -27.24 1.29
CA GLU A 19 -8.48 -25.93 0.74
C GLU A 19 -7.85 -24.79 1.53
N HIS A 20 -6.63 -24.41 1.17
CA HIS A 20 -5.91 -23.26 1.72
C HIS A 20 -5.36 -22.42 0.55
N ASP A 21 -6.10 -21.42 0.08
CA ASP A 21 -5.72 -20.70 -1.13
C ASP A 21 -5.71 -19.17 -1.04
N ALA A 22 -6.19 -18.60 0.05
CA ALA A 22 -6.23 -17.14 0.23
C ALA A 22 -6.42 -16.75 1.70
N CYS A 23 -5.93 -15.55 2.07
CA CYS A 23 -6.18 -14.98 3.39
C CYS A 23 -7.67 -14.82 3.69
N GLY A 24 -8.04 -14.90 4.97
CA GLY A 24 -9.36 -14.55 5.48
C GLY A 24 -9.34 -13.17 6.13
N VAL A 25 -10.24 -12.27 5.73
CA VAL A 25 -10.41 -10.97 6.40
C VAL A 25 -11.85 -10.77 6.83
N GLY A 26 -12.05 -10.12 7.97
CA GLY A 26 -13.37 -9.80 8.51
C GLY A 26 -13.36 -8.49 9.29
N LEU A 27 -14.41 -7.71 9.14
CA LEU A 27 -14.69 -6.48 9.89
C LEU A 27 -16.08 -6.57 10.47
N ILE A 28 -16.19 -6.37 11.77
CA ILE A 28 -17.46 -6.27 12.49
C ILE A 28 -17.51 -4.89 13.11
N VAL A 29 -18.59 -4.15 12.91
CA VAL A 29 -18.75 -2.82 13.49
C VAL A 29 -20.20 -2.55 13.89
N ASN A 30 -20.37 -1.97 15.06
CA ASN A 30 -21.62 -1.33 15.42
C ASN A 30 -21.66 0.07 14.82
N VAL A 31 -22.55 0.29 13.86
CA VAL A 31 -22.67 1.56 13.12
C VAL A 31 -22.83 2.75 14.06
N HIS A 32 -23.56 2.57 15.16
CA HIS A 32 -23.82 3.63 16.16
C HIS A 32 -22.70 3.75 17.22
N GLY A 33 -21.57 3.07 17.04
CA GLY A 33 -20.41 3.16 17.92
C GLY A 33 -20.60 2.48 19.30
N GLY A 34 -21.69 1.78 19.51
CA GLY A 34 -21.98 1.05 20.76
C GLY A 34 -20.92 -0.02 21.02
N LYS A 35 -20.26 0.06 22.18
CA LYS A 35 -19.21 -0.89 22.58
C LYS A 35 -19.80 -2.08 23.32
N SER A 36 -19.40 -3.28 22.95
CA SER A 36 -19.75 -4.50 23.65
C SER A 36 -18.67 -5.57 23.50
N HIS A 37 -18.64 -6.53 24.42
CA HIS A 37 -17.84 -7.74 24.26
C HIS A 37 -18.39 -8.62 23.14
N GLY A 38 -19.70 -8.52 22.85
CA GLY A 38 -20.33 -9.24 21.76
C GLY A 38 -19.73 -8.95 20.38
N ILE A 39 -19.23 -7.74 20.14
CA ILE A 39 -18.48 -7.40 18.90
C ILE A 39 -17.16 -8.19 18.84
N VAL A 40 -16.45 -8.30 19.97
CA VAL A 40 -15.18 -9.05 20.08
C VAL A 40 -15.43 -10.53 19.84
N GLU A 41 -16.43 -11.10 20.50
CA GLU A 41 -16.83 -12.52 20.34
C GLU A 41 -17.27 -12.81 18.89
N SER A 42 -18.05 -11.93 18.29
CA SER A 42 -18.47 -12.04 16.89
C SER A 42 -17.25 -12.04 15.94
N ALA A 43 -16.29 -11.16 16.18
CA ALA A 43 -15.07 -11.08 15.37
C ALA A 43 -14.20 -12.34 15.50
N LEU A 44 -14.02 -12.84 16.71
CA LEU A 44 -13.33 -14.10 16.95
C LEU A 44 -14.05 -15.27 16.27
N LYS A 45 -15.39 -15.29 16.31
CA LYS A 45 -16.19 -16.31 15.62
C LYS A 45 -16.06 -16.25 14.11
N VAL A 46 -16.05 -15.03 13.53
CA VAL A 46 -15.78 -14.81 12.09
C VAL A 46 -14.42 -15.36 11.72
N LEU A 47 -13.38 -15.06 12.53
CA LEU A 47 -12.02 -15.55 12.30
C LEU A 47 -11.96 -17.08 12.35
N GLU A 48 -12.57 -17.71 13.34
CA GLU A 48 -12.65 -19.17 13.50
C GLU A 48 -13.38 -19.84 12.32
N ASN A 49 -14.48 -19.24 11.85
CA ASN A 49 -15.24 -19.75 10.72
C ASN A 49 -14.48 -19.63 9.38
N MET A 50 -13.44 -18.80 9.34
CA MET A 50 -12.52 -18.68 8.19
C MET A 50 -11.22 -19.51 8.35
N ARG A 51 -11.18 -20.51 9.24
CA ARG A 51 -9.98 -21.34 9.46
C ARG A 51 -9.42 -21.93 8.16
N HIS A 52 -10.27 -22.37 7.25
CA HIS A 52 -9.89 -22.92 5.94
C HIS A 52 -9.12 -21.93 5.04
N ARG A 53 -9.11 -20.63 5.37
CA ARG A 53 -8.34 -19.59 4.67
C ARG A 53 -6.97 -19.32 5.28
N GLY A 54 -6.68 -19.86 6.45
CA GLY A 54 -5.36 -19.80 7.06
C GLY A 54 -4.46 -20.92 6.56
N ALA A 55 -3.16 -20.82 6.82
CA ALA A 55 -2.23 -21.89 6.58
C ALA A 55 -1.55 -22.34 7.88
N GLU A 56 -1.16 -23.61 7.90
CA GLU A 56 -0.48 -24.29 9.00
C GLU A 56 0.90 -24.75 8.55
N GLY A 57 1.88 -24.64 9.43
CA GLY A 57 3.21 -25.14 9.20
C GLY A 57 3.29 -26.68 9.19
N ALA A 58 4.46 -27.22 8.92
CA ALA A 58 4.71 -28.67 8.86
C ALA A 58 4.44 -29.40 10.19
N ASP A 59 4.38 -28.69 11.31
CA ASP A 59 4.05 -29.22 12.64
C ASP A 59 2.53 -29.30 12.91
N ASN A 60 1.69 -28.90 11.96
CA ASN A 60 0.24 -28.83 12.03
C ASN A 60 -0.30 -28.05 13.26
N LYS A 61 0.46 -27.08 13.76
CA LYS A 61 0.13 -26.25 14.91
C LYS A 61 0.62 -24.82 14.80
N THR A 62 1.71 -24.58 14.05
CA THR A 62 2.20 -23.23 13.82
C THR A 62 1.38 -22.60 12.71
N GLY A 63 0.63 -21.54 13.02
CA GLY A 63 -0.12 -20.77 12.01
C GLY A 63 0.74 -19.76 11.29
N ASP A 64 0.38 -19.42 10.06
CA ASP A 64 1.02 -18.33 9.29
C ASP A 64 0.77 -16.94 9.91
N GLY A 65 -0.28 -16.82 10.70
CA GLY A 65 -0.60 -15.62 11.46
C GLY A 65 -2.10 -15.39 11.58
N ALA A 66 -2.51 -14.95 12.76
CA ALA A 66 -3.86 -14.47 13.03
C ALA A 66 -3.82 -13.26 13.97
N GLY A 67 -4.85 -12.41 13.89
CA GLY A 67 -4.94 -11.26 14.77
C GLY A 67 -6.26 -10.53 14.70
N ILE A 68 -6.41 -9.62 15.66
CA ILE A 68 -7.58 -8.77 15.84
C ILE A 68 -7.14 -7.34 16.22
N LEU A 69 -7.70 -6.34 15.54
CA LEU A 69 -7.64 -4.93 15.91
C LEU A 69 -8.94 -4.54 16.57
N LEU A 70 -8.86 -3.85 17.70
CA LEU A 70 -9.99 -3.41 18.52
C LEU A 70 -9.82 -1.93 18.88
N GLN A 71 -10.89 -1.27 19.26
CA GLN A 71 -10.79 -0.01 19.99
C GLN A 71 -10.23 -0.27 21.39
N ILE A 72 -9.50 0.72 21.95
CA ILE A 72 -8.95 0.60 23.30
C ILE A 72 -10.07 0.30 24.31
N PRO A 73 -9.98 -0.82 25.05
CA PRO A 73 -10.98 -1.23 26.03
C PRO A 73 -10.69 -0.59 27.39
N HIS A 74 -11.04 0.70 27.57
CA HIS A 74 -10.69 1.52 28.73
C HIS A 74 -11.13 0.89 30.06
N GLU A 75 -12.37 0.42 30.16
CA GLU A 75 -12.90 -0.19 31.38
C GLU A 75 -12.13 -1.47 31.76
N PHE A 76 -11.79 -2.30 30.78
CA PHE A 76 -10.95 -3.48 31.00
C PHE A 76 -9.60 -3.10 31.60
N ILE A 77 -8.96 -2.04 31.08
CA ILE A 77 -7.65 -1.57 31.55
C ILE A 77 -7.74 -1.11 33.02
N LEU A 78 -8.77 -0.37 33.37
CA LEU A 78 -9.01 0.07 34.77
C LEU A 78 -9.20 -1.13 35.70
N LEU A 79 -9.93 -2.17 35.25
CA LEU A 79 -10.16 -3.40 36.02
C LEU A 79 -8.88 -4.25 36.19
N GLN A 80 -7.86 -4.06 35.35
CA GLN A 80 -6.52 -4.64 35.56
C GLN A 80 -5.71 -3.89 36.64
N GLY A 81 -6.29 -2.88 37.30
CA GLY A 81 -5.63 -2.09 38.31
C GLY A 81 -4.62 -1.07 37.76
N ILE A 82 -4.70 -0.74 36.48
CA ILE A 82 -3.81 0.23 35.84
C ILE A 82 -4.48 1.61 35.91
N PRO A 83 -3.90 2.58 36.63
CA PRO A 83 -4.53 3.89 36.89
C PRO A 83 -4.33 4.84 35.70
N VAL A 84 -4.88 4.46 34.52
CA VAL A 84 -4.81 5.33 33.32
C VAL A 84 -5.68 6.58 33.48
N PRO A 85 -5.28 7.72 32.86
CA PRO A 85 -6.13 8.90 32.74
C PRO A 85 -7.41 8.60 31.93
N GLU A 86 -8.26 9.61 31.79
CA GLU A 86 -9.46 9.54 30.94
C GLU A 86 -9.12 9.07 29.53
N LYS A 87 -10.11 8.43 28.90
CA LYS A 87 -9.99 7.97 27.52
C LYS A 87 -9.55 9.09 26.58
N GLY A 88 -8.56 8.81 25.72
CA GLY A 88 -7.96 9.80 24.80
C GLY A 88 -6.77 10.56 25.39
N LYS A 89 -6.54 10.52 26.70
CA LYS A 89 -5.41 11.19 27.36
C LYS A 89 -4.23 10.25 27.66
N TYR A 90 -4.25 9.05 27.14
CA TYR A 90 -3.14 8.10 27.17
C TYR A 90 -3.06 7.32 25.87
N GLY A 91 -1.84 6.92 25.52
CA GLY A 91 -1.56 5.97 24.46
C GLY A 91 -1.26 4.59 25.02
N THR A 92 -1.68 3.54 24.33
CA THR A 92 -1.35 2.16 24.69
C THR A 92 -1.18 1.30 23.44
N GLY A 93 -0.50 0.18 23.60
CA GLY A 93 -0.33 -0.79 22.52
C GLY A 93 0.52 -1.98 22.93
N LEU A 94 0.48 -3.02 22.11
CA LEU A 94 1.30 -4.21 22.32
C LEU A 94 2.64 -4.06 21.63
N VAL A 95 3.69 -4.41 22.37
CA VAL A 95 5.08 -4.37 21.91
C VAL A 95 5.71 -5.75 22.12
N PHE A 96 6.35 -6.26 21.09
CA PHE A 96 7.10 -7.50 21.11
C PHE A 96 8.56 -7.20 21.46
N PHE A 97 9.09 -7.90 22.47
CA PHE A 97 10.47 -7.79 22.89
C PHE A 97 11.18 -9.14 22.74
N PRO A 98 12.50 -9.15 22.51
CA PRO A 98 13.31 -10.34 22.71
C PRO A 98 13.14 -10.89 24.14
N LYS A 99 13.19 -12.22 24.30
CA LYS A 99 13.09 -12.88 25.62
C LYS A 99 14.33 -12.68 26.51
N ASP A 100 15.47 -12.29 25.92
CA ASP A 100 16.69 -11.99 26.66
C ASP A 100 16.55 -10.71 27.49
N GLU A 101 16.73 -10.79 28.80
CA GLU A 101 16.51 -9.68 29.74
C GLU A 101 17.44 -8.48 29.48
N LYS A 102 18.69 -8.70 29.03
CA LYS A 102 19.63 -7.62 28.74
C LYS A 102 19.20 -6.84 27.50
N GLN A 103 18.82 -7.58 26.47
CA GLN A 103 18.31 -6.96 25.22
C GLN A 103 16.99 -6.22 25.47
N HIS A 104 16.07 -6.85 26.21
CA HIS A 104 14.82 -6.23 26.63
C HIS A 104 15.06 -4.89 27.36
N SER A 105 15.95 -4.89 28.38
CA SER A 105 16.25 -3.68 29.15
C SER A 105 16.89 -2.58 28.29
N ALA A 106 17.79 -2.94 27.37
CA ALA A 106 18.40 -1.98 26.45
C ALA A 106 17.38 -1.35 25.52
N ILE A 107 16.45 -2.13 24.96
CA ILE A 107 15.38 -1.65 24.10
C ILE A 107 14.40 -0.77 24.88
N LEU A 108 14.03 -1.19 26.08
CA LEU A 108 13.14 -0.41 26.95
C LEU A 108 13.74 0.95 27.29
N SER A 109 15.07 1.02 27.55
CA SER A 109 15.77 2.29 27.75
C SER A 109 15.67 3.21 26.53
N ILE A 110 15.85 2.66 25.31
CA ILE A 110 15.66 3.42 24.06
C ILE A 110 14.22 3.95 23.95
N MET A 111 13.23 3.12 24.29
CA MET A 111 11.82 3.54 24.26
C MET A 111 11.56 4.68 25.25
N ILE A 112 12.04 4.58 26.48
CA ILE A 112 11.85 5.61 27.51
C ILE A 112 12.47 6.93 27.05
N GLU A 113 13.70 6.90 26.55
CA GLU A 113 14.36 8.10 26.02
C GLU A 113 13.57 8.79 24.90
N GLU A 114 13.01 8.03 23.95
CA GLU A 114 12.23 8.63 22.86
C GLU A 114 10.86 9.14 23.35
N ILE A 115 10.25 8.51 24.34
CA ILE A 115 9.02 8.96 24.99
C ILE A 115 9.28 10.30 25.72
N GLU A 116 10.35 10.37 26.50
CA GLU A 116 10.73 11.57 27.27
C GLU A 116 11.12 12.76 26.37
N LYS A 117 11.76 12.52 25.22
CA LYS A 117 12.05 13.56 24.22
C LYS A 117 10.80 14.26 23.70
N GLU A 118 9.66 13.55 23.63
CA GLU A 118 8.37 14.14 23.26
C GLU A 118 7.64 14.81 24.45
N GLY A 119 8.26 14.85 25.62
CA GLY A 119 7.65 15.39 26.83
C GLY A 119 6.54 14.51 27.40
N LEU A 120 6.59 13.21 27.09
CA LEU A 120 5.65 12.20 27.58
C LEU A 120 6.33 11.29 28.61
N THR A 121 5.54 10.48 29.29
CA THR A 121 6.02 9.55 30.32
C THR A 121 5.48 8.14 30.06
N LEU A 122 6.36 7.14 30.14
CA LEU A 122 5.97 5.73 30.24
C LEU A 122 5.41 5.49 31.65
N MET A 123 4.09 5.49 31.76
CA MET A 123 3.40 5.39 33.05
C MET A 123 3.40 3.94 33.58
N HIS A 124 3.21 2.97 32.72
CA HIS A 124 3.11 1.56 33.10
C HIS A 124 3.53 0.61 31.98
N LEU A 125 4.08 -0.53 32.36
CA LEU A 125 4.44 -1.64 31.47
C LEU A 125 3.79 -2.92 32.02
N ARG A 126 2.74 -3.40 31.36
CA ARG A 126 2.02 -4.61 31.72
C ARG A 126 2.57 -5.81 30.95
N LYS A 127 2.84 -6.92 31.62
CA LYS A 127 3.05 -8.20 30.93
C LYS A 127 1.69 -8.71 30.43
N VAL A 128 1.58 -8.94 29.12
CA VAL A 128 0.36 -9.49 28.54
C VAL A 128 0.28 -10.98 28.89
N PRO A 129 -0.85 -11.46 29.48
CA PRO A 129 -0.99 -12.90 29.73
C PRO A 129 -1.15 -13.64 28.40
N VAL A 130 -0.35 -14.70 28.24
CA VAL A 130 -0.35 -15.56 27.05
C VAL A 130 -0.29 -17.04 27.46
N ASN A 131 -0.90 -17.89 26.64
CA ASN A 131 -0.83 -19.34 26.80
C ASN A 131 0.10 -19.97 25.76
N THR A 132 1.35 -20.12 26.10
CA THR A 132 2.43 -20.66 25.24
C THR A 132 2.22 -22.14 24.90
N ASP A 133 1.47 -22.91 25.72
CA ASP A 133 1.33 -24.36 25.56
C ASP A 133 0.60 -24.77 24.29
N ILE A 134 -0.23 -23.88 23.74
CA ILE A 134 -1.00 -24.16 22.52
C ILE A 134 -0.20 -23.94 21.23
N LEU A 135 0.97 -23.31 21.32
CA LEU A 135 1.80 -22.97 20.16
C LEU A 135 2.44 -24.22 19.53
N GLY A 136 2.55 -24.21 18.22
CA GLY A 136 3.44 -25.10 17.49
C GLY A 136 4.90 -24.78 17.77
N LYS A 137 5.79 -25.65 17.32
CA LYS A 137 7.23 -25.56 17.63
C LYS A 137 7.83 -24.25 17.12
N ASP A 138 7.64 -23.95 15.83
CA ASP A 138 8.29 -22.80 15.20
C ASP A 138 7.77 -21.48 15.77
N ALA A 139 6.46 -21.39 16.06
CA ALA A 139 5.87 -20.23 16.73
C ALA A 139 6.42 -20.06 18.16
N ARG A 140 6.62 -21.16 18.90
CA ARG A 140 7.15 -21.14 20.28
C ARG A 140 8.63 -20.75 20.32
N ASP A 141 9.43 -21.26 19.37
CA ASP A 141 10.86 -20.96 19.28
C ASP A 141 11.13 -19.47 18.98
N THR A 142 10.20 -18.81 18.27
CA THR A 142 10.28 -17.40 17.89
C THR A 142 9.32 -16.50 18.68
N GLU A 143 8.61 -17.03 19.69
CA GLU A 143 7.66 -16.28 20.51
C GLU A 143 8.35 -15.10 21.21
N PRO A 144 7.86 -13.86 21.04
CA PRO A 144 8.37 -12.69 21.75
C PRO A 144 7.86 -12.61 23.19
N ASP A 145 8.54 -11.83 24.03
CA ASP A 145 7.96 -11.35 25.30
C ASP A 145 7.02 -10.18 25.00
N ILE A 146 5.73 -10.38 25.19
CA ILE A 146 4.69 -9.40 24.80
C ILE A 146 4.37 -8.50 26.00
N LYS A 147 4.61 -7.20 25.80
CA LYS A 147 4.27 -6.17 26.79
C LYS A 147 3.21 -5.21 26.24
N GLN A 148 2.37 -4.73 27.13
CA GLN A 148 1.48 -3.61 26.86
C GLN A 148 2.04 -2.36 27.53
N VAL A 149 2.29 -1.33 26.73
CA VAL A 149 2.82 -0.04 27.20
C VAL A 149 1.71 0.96 27.42
N PHE A 150 1.88 1.85 28.40
CA PHE A 150 0.96 2.96 28.69
C PHE A 150 1.75 4.26 28.80
N ILE A 151 1.43 5.22 27.94
CA ILE A 151 2.14 6.49 27.79
C ILE A 151 1.15 7.63 28.02
N THR A 152 1.56 8.61 28.83
CA THR A 152 0.74 9.77 29.18
C THR A 152 1.57 11.05 29.17
N GLY A 153 0.93 12.21 29.38
CA GLY A 153 1.60 13.51 29.44
C GLY A 153 1.09 14.52 28.40
N CYS A 154 -0.01 14.18 27.70
CA CYS A 154 -0.67 15.10 26.76
C CYS A 154 -2.19 14.92 26.83
N ASP A 155 -2.93 16.01 27.03
CA ASP A 155 -4.39 16.00 27.16
C ASP A 155 -5.11 16.07 25.80
N ASP A 156 -4.45 16.57 24.76
CA ASP A 156 -5.00 16.60 23.40
C ASP A 156 -4.77 15.27 22.70
N GLN A 157 -5.85 14.57 22.42
CA GLN A 157 -5.80 13.23 21.79
C GLN A 157 -5.13 13.24 20.40
N GLN A 158 -5.35 14.29 19.59
CA GLN A 158 -4.79 14.34 18.25
C GLN A 158 -3.28 14.61 18.29
N VAL A 159 -2.85 15.46 19.21
CA VAL A 159 -1.43 15.73 19.46
C VAL A 159 -0.75 14.49 20.03
N LEU A 160 -1.40 13.82 20.99
CA LEU A 160 -0.86 12.59 21.57
C LEU A 160 -0.71 11.48 20.52
N GLU A 161 -1.72 11.27 19.68
CA GLU A 161 -1.67 10.27 18.60
C GLU A 161 -0.49 10.51 17.66
N LEU A 162 -0.28 11.76 17.26
CA LEU A 162 0.86 12.14 16.43
C LEU A 162 2.21 11.90 17.11
N LYS A 163 2.33 12.25 18.39
CA LYS A 163 3.55 12.00 19.18
C LYS A 163 3.85 10.50 19.28
N LEU A 164 2.84 9.67 19.51
CA LEU A 164 2.99 8.21 19.56
C LEU A 164 3.51 7.65 18.23
N TYR A 165 3.01 8.16 17.10
CA TYR A 165 3.53 7.82 15.77
C TYR A 165 5.01 8.19 15.62
N ILE A 166 5.40 9.42 15.98
CA ILE A 166 6.79 9.91 15.91
C ILE A 166 7.70 9.09 16.81
N ILE A 167 7.31 8.85 18.07
CA ILE A 167 8.06 8.03 19.03
C ILE A 167 8.32 6.65 18.45
N ARG A 168 7.30 5.97 17.95
CA ARG A 168 7.45 4.65 17.35
C ARG A 168 8.44 4.66 16.19
N LYS A 169 8.32 5.60 15.25
CA LYS A 169 9.22 5.72 14.10
C LYS A 169 10.67 5.98 14.51
N ARG A 170 10.90 6.81 15.54
CA ARG A 170 12.24 7.05 16.10
C ARG A 170 12.82 5.79 16.75
N ILE A 171 12.00 5.06 17.52
CA ILE A 171 12.41 3.79 18.11
C ILE A 171 12.80 2.80 17.01
N GLU A 172 11.96 2.61 15.97
CA GLU A 172 12.24 1.74 14.85
C GLU A 172 13.56 2.12 14.14
N LYS A 173 13.80 3.42 13.93
CA LYS A 173 15.04 3.94 13.35
C LYS A 173 16.26 3.66 14.22
N ARG A 174 16.17 3.89 15.53
CA ARG A 174 17.26 3.60 16.49
C ARG A 174 17.53 2.09 16.56
N MET A 175 16.50 1.28 16.57
CA MET A 175 16.64 -0.18 16.55
C MET A 175 17.36 -0.65 15.29
N ALA A 176 17.00 -0.12 14.10
CA ALA A 176 17.68 -0.45 12.86
C ALA A 176 19.18 -0.10 12.87
N ALA A 177 19.56 0.99 13.54
CA ALA A 177 20.93 1.47 13.67
C ALA A 177 21.70 0.84 14.85
N SER A 178 21.05 0.09 15.72
CA SER A 178 21.67 -0.49 16.93
C SER A 178 22.41 -1.78 16.63
N ASP A 179 23.37 -2.13 17.48
CA ASP A 179 24.07 -3.43 17.47
C ASP A 179 23.44 -4.45 18.45
N ILE A 180 22.21 -4.20 18.89
CA ILE A 180 21.49 -5.10 19.81
C ILE A 180 21.24 -6.44 19.06
N PRO A 181 21.72 -7.57 19.61
CA PRO A 181 21.41 -8.88 19.04
C PRO A 181 19.90 -9.12 19.00
N ASN A 182 19.42 -9.89 18.03
CA ASN A 182 17.99 -10.23 17.86
C ASN A 182 17.06 -8.99 17.80
N ARG A 183 17.58 -7.82 17.42
CA ARG A 183 16.77 -6.60 17.25
C ARG A 183 15.59 -6.78 16.29
N LYS A 184 15.62 -7.77 15.41
CA LYS A 184 14.53 -8.11 14.48
C LYS A 184 13.30 -8.71 15.20
N ASP A 185 13.46 -9.19 16.43
CA ASP A 185 12.36 -9.71 17.24
C ASP A 185 11.58 -8.59 17.94
N PHE A 186 12.16 -7.37 17.97
CA PHE A 186 11.47 -6.19 18.46
C PHE A 186 10.48 -5.66 17.42
N TYR A 187 9.24 -5.48 17.84
CA TYR A 187 8.21 -4.92 16.98
C TYR A 187 7.11 -4.22 17.79
N VAL A 188 6.73 -3.03 17.38
CA VAL A 188 5.58 -2.31 17.96
C VAL A 188 4.33 -2.68 17.16
N ALA A 189 3.55 -3.62 17.65
CA ALA A 189 2.35 -4.11 16.97
C ALA A 189 1.27 -3.03 16.88
N SER A 190 1.08 -2.28 17.95
CA SER A 190 0.24 -1.07 17.99
C SER A 190 0.77 -0.09 19.02
N LEU A 191 0.53 1.20 18.80
CA LEU A 191 0.77 2.26 19.78
C LEU A 191 -0.14 3.45 19.39
N SER A 192 -1.29 3.58 20.05
CA SER A 192 -2.34 4.52 19.67
C SER A 192 -3.15 4.98 20.88
N THR A 193 -3.88 6.06 20.73
CA THR A 193 -4.92 6.51 21.69
C THR A 193 -6.31 5.94 21.35
N LYS A 194 -6.43 5.20 20.22
CA LYS A 194 -7.72 4.78 19.65
C LYS A 194 -7.87 3.27 19.53
N SER A 195 -6.82 2.56 19.10
CA SER A 195 -6.88 1.14 18.79
C SER A 195 -5.76 0.33 19.43
N ILE A 196 -5.99 -0.97 19.60
CA ILE A 196 -5.04 -1.96 20.09
C ILE A 196 -5.11 -3.22 19.23
N ILE A 197 -3.97 -3.89 19.01
CA ILE A 197 -3.87 -5.06 18.15
C ILE A 197 -3.30 -6.24 18.92
N TYR A 198 -4.04 -7.35 18.92
CA TYR A 198 -3.58 -8.66 19.38
C TYR A 198 -3.31 -9.52 18.15
N LYS A 199 -2.08 -10.00 17.97
CA LYS A 199 -1.68 -10.81 16.82
C LYS A 199 -0.47 -11.68 17.09
N GLY A 200 -0.24 -12.68 16.25
CA GLY A 200 0.92 -13.55 16.36
C GLY A 200 0.97 -14.62 15.27
N MET A 201 2.01 -15.47 15.31
CA MET A 201 2.12 -16.67 14.48
C MET A 201 1.15 -17.75 15.00
N LEU A 202 -0.12 -17.49 14.80
CA LEU A 202 -1.24 -18.25 15.34
C LEU A 202 -2.14 -18.75 14.21
N GLU A 203 -2.80 -19.87 14.42
CA GLU A 203 -4.00 -20.22 13.68
C GLU A 203 -5.21 -19.40 14.16
N SER A 204 -6.23 -19.32 13.34
CA SER A 204 -7.48 -18.62 13.67
C SER A 204 -8.09 -19.06 15.00
N MET A 205 -8.07 -20.38 15.26
CA MET A 205 -8.62 -20.97 16.49
C MET A 205 -7.77 -20.69 17.74
N GLN A 206 -6.47 -20.44 17.55
CA GLN A 206 -5.56 -20.23 18.67
C GLN A 206 -5.66 -18.82 19.27
N LEU A 207 -6.07 -17.80 18.50
CA LEU A 207 -6.00 -16.40 18.92
C LEU A 207 -6.68 -16.14 20.27
N ARG A 208 -7.93 -16.61 20.46
CA ARG A 208 -8.64 -16.42 21.73
C ARG A 208 -8.04 -17.21 22.91
N HIS A 209 -7.42 -18.34 22.62
CA HIS A 209 -6.83 -19.20 23.64
C HIS A 209 -5.41 -18.78 23.99
N TYR A 210 -4.70 -18.15 23.06
CA TYR A 210 -3.38 -17.60 23.29
C TYR A 210 -3.43 -16.31 24.11
N PHE A 211 -4.40 -15.44 23.84
CA PHE A 211 -4.61 -14.19 24.57
C PHE A 211 -5.86 -14.27 25.48
N PRO A 212 -5.73 -14.66 26.75
CA PRO A 212 -6.86 -14.72 27.68
C PRO A 212 -7.60 -13.39 27.84
N ASP A 213 -6.94 -12.25 27.61
CA ASP A 213 -7.57 -10.92 27.61
C ASP A 213 -8.80 -10.87 26.69
N LEU A 214 -8.73 -11.53 25.51
CA LEU A 214 -9.80 -11.51 24.50
C LEU A 214 -11.09 -12.20 24.93
N THR A 215 -11.04 -13.05 25.97
CA THR A 215 -12.21 -13.74 26.51
C THR A 215 -12.82 -13.01 27.72
N ASN A 216 -12.23 -11.90 28.14
CA ASN A 216 -12.70 -11.14 29.27
C ASN A 216 -13.94 -10.30 28.89
N PRO A 217 -15.10 -10.44 29.57
CA PRO A 217 -16.34 -9.74 29.19
C PRO A 217 -16.26 -8.21 29.30
N TYR A 218 -15.30 -7.67 30.02
CA TYR A 218 -15.04 -6.23 30.11
C TYR A 218 -14.17 -5.69 28.98
N LEU A 219 -13.55 -6.58 28.19
CA LEU A 219 -12.84 -6.17 26.98
C LEU A 219 -13.87 -5.91 25.87
N THR A 220 -14.28 -4.65 25.75
CA THR A 220 -15.36 -4.20 24.86
C THR A 220 -14.84 -3.34 23.73
N SER A 221 -15.45 -3.44 22.56
CA SER A 221 -15.16 -2.62 21.38
C SER A 221 -16.44 -2.34 20.60
N GLY A 222 -16.49 -1.22 19.88
CA GLY A 222 -17.55 -0.89 18.92
C GLY A 222 -17.22 -1.39 17.50
N LEU A 223 -15.97 -1.78 17.26
CA LEU A 223 -15.51 -2.37 16.00
C LEU A 223 -14.42 -3.41 16.26
N ALA A 224 -14.30 -4.37 15.35
CA ALA A 224 -13.21 -5.34 15.35
C ALA A 224 -12.84 -5.71 13.91
N LEU A 225 -11.53 -5.66 13.60
CA LEU A 225 -10.96 -6.07 12.32
C LEU A 225 -10.12 -7.33 12.56
N VAL A 226 -10.41 -8.42 11.85
CA VAL A 226 -9.73 -9.70 12.00
C VAL A 226 -9.09 -10.16 10.70
N HIS A 227 -8.01 -10.92 10.83
CA HIS A 227 -7.28 -11.49 9.72
C HIS A 227 -6.77 -12.90 10.04
N SER A 228 -6.95 -13.82 9.08
CA SER A 228 -6.31 -15.12 9.02
C SER A 228 -5.37 -15.16 7.81
N ARG A 229 -4.09 -15.34 8.07
CA ARG A 229 -3.04 -15.22 7.05
C ARG A 229 -2.80 -16.54 6.33
N PHE A 230 -2.66 -16.43 5.00
CA PHE A 230 -2.05 -17.42 4.13
C PHE A 230 -0.83 -16.78 3.47
N SER A 231 0.36 -17.29 3.79
CA SER A 231 1.62 -16.69 3.33
C SER A 231 2.17 -17.46 2.12
N THR A 232 2.29 -16.79 0.97
CA THR A 232 2.86 -17.37 -0.26
C THR A 232 4.26 -16.85 -0.58
N ASN A 233 4.53 -15.57 -0.31
CA ASN A 233 5.72 -14.87 -0.79
C ASN A 233 6.72 -14.48 0.30
N THR A 234 6.34 -14.58 1.58
CA THR A 234 7.19 -14.24 2.73
C THR A 234 7.04 -15.27 3.83
N PHE A 235 8.14 -15.64 4.49
CA PHE A 235 8.08 -16.53 5.65
C PHE A 235 7.20 -15.90 6.75
N PRO A 236 6.38 -16.72 7.43
CA PRO A 236 5.60 -16.27 8.58
C PRO A 236 6.51 -15.75 9.70
N THR A 237 6.13 -14.64 10.31
CA THR A 237 6.76 -14.09 11.52
C THR A 237 5.70 -13.45 12.40
N TRP A 238 5.99 -13.28 13.70
CA TRP A 238 5.10 -12.60 14.64
C TRP A 238 4.74 -11.18 14.20
N SER A 239 5.70 -10.44 13.65
CA SER A 239 5.51 -9.06 13.18
C SER A 239 4.66 -8.96 11.92
N LEU A 240 4.77 -9.94 11.01
CA LEU A 240 4.06 -9.95 9.74
C LEU A 240 2.63 -10.50 9.82
N ALA A 241 2.22 -11.05 10.97
CA ALA A 241 0.80 -11.35 11.21
C ALA A 241 -0.04 -10.07 11.06
N GLN A 242 -1.25 -10.21 10.54
CA GLN A 242 -2.19 -9.10 10.37
C GLN A 242 -3.34 -9.21 11.38
N PRO A 243 -4.08 -8.12 11.66
CA PRO A 243 -4.03 -6.79 11.06
C PRO A 243 -2.72 -6.03 11.33
N PHE A 244 -2.40 -5.09 10.43
CA PHE A 244 -1.45 -4.03 10.72
C PHE A 244 -2.15 -2.89 11.47
N ARG A 245 -1.51 -1.69 11.57
CA ARG A 245 -2.00 -0.62 12.45
C ARG A 245 -3.30 0.00 11.99
N LEU A 246 -3.52 0.06 10.68
CA LEU A 246 -4.72 0.63 10.07
C LEU A 246 -5.46 -0.35 9.15
N LEU A 247 -4.80 -1.39 8.64
CA LEU A 247 -5.40 -2.24 7.61
C LEU A 247 -5.18 -3.74 7.81
N ALA A 248 -6.07 -4.53 7.18
CA ALA A 248 -5.93 -5.94 6.90
C ALA A 248 -6.14 -6.17 5.40
N HIS A 249 -5.26 -6.96 4.79
CA HIS A 249 -5.19 -7.14 3.35
C HIS A 249 -5.27 -8.61 2.97
N ASN A 250 -6.21 -8.92 2.08
CA ASN A 250 -6.27 -10.21 1.39
C ASN A 250 -5.93 -10.00 -0.09
N GLY A 251 -4.74 -10.40 -0.49
CA GLY A 251 -4.25 -10.27 -1.86
C GLY A 251 -2.75 -9.99 -1.94
N GLU A 252 -2.35 -9.34 -3.02
CA GLU A 252 -0.97 -8.97 -3.32
C GLU A 252 -0.92 -7.60 -4.01
N ILE A 253 0.02 -6.75 -3.61
CA ILE A 253 0.31 -5.50 -4.30
C ILE A 253 1.41 -5.78 -5.34
N ASN A 254 1.03 -5.96 -6.59
CA ASN A 254 1.95 -6.34 -7.66
C ASN A 254 2.94 -5.22 -8.01
N THR A 255 2.56 -3.96 -7.81
CA THR A 255 3.38 -2.78 -8.09
C THR A 255 4.32 -2.39 -6.95
N ILE A 256 4.40 -3.20 -5.90
CA ILE A 256 5.06 -2.88 -4.61
C ILE A 256 6.49 -2.35 -4.76
N ARG A 257 7.29 -2.89 -5.67
CA ARG A 257 8.68 -2.46 -5.87
C ARG A 257 8.76 -1.01 -6.36
N GLY A 258 7.92 -0.67 -7.34
CA GLY A 258 7.80 0.71 -7.84
C GLY A 258 7.28 1.65 -6.77
N ASN A 259 6.22 1.25 -6.06
CA ASN A 259 5.63 2.06 -4.98
C ASN A 259 6.64 2.38 -3.87
N ARG A 260 7.45 1.39 -3.45
CA ARG A 260 8.53 1.60 -2.45
C ARG A 260 9.57 2.58 -2.97
N GLY A 261 10.10 2.35 -4.19
CA GLY A 261 11.12 3.22 -4.78
C GLY A 261 10.65 4.65 -4.97
N TRP A 262 9.42 4.86 -5.42
CA TRP A 262 8.83 6.19 -5.54
C TRP A 262 8.59 6.86 -4.18
N MET A 263 8.16 6.10 -3.18
CA MET A 263 7.98 6.66 -1.84
C MET A 263 9.31 7.09 -1.22
N GLU A 264 10.35 6.26 -1.35
CA GLU A 264 11.72 6.58 -0.93
C GLU A 264 12.25 7.84 -1.63
N ALA A 265 12.05 7.95 -2.94
CA ALA A 265 12.47 9.13 -3.71
C ALA A 265 11.77 10.42 -3.22
N ARG A 266 10.50 10.33 -2.86
CA ARG A 266 9.72 11.47 -2.34
C ARG A 266 10.12 11.89 -0.93
N GLU A 267 10.63 10.99 -0.11
CA GLU A 267 10.99 11.29 1.28
C GLU A 267 11.89 12.53 1.40
N SER A 268 12.77 12.76 0.43
CA SER A 268 13.71 13.90 0.43
C SER A 268 13.04 15.27 0.33
N VAL A 269 11.84 15.34 -0.24
CA VAL A 269 11.10 16.60 -0.51
C VAL A 269 9.83 16.74 0.30
N LEU A 270 9.49 15.75 1.14
CA LEU A 270 8.30 15.81 1.99
C LEU A 270 8.51 16.82 3.13
N SER A 271 7.47 17.57 3.42
CA SER A 271 7.34 18.38 4.63
C SER A 271 5.91 18.36 5.13
N SER A 272 5.72 18.35 6.43
CA SER A 272 4.39 18.33 7.02
C SER A 272 4.30 19.40 8.12
N PRO A 273 3.25 20.24 8.12
CA PRO A 273 3.03 21.16 9.23
C PRO A 273 2.82 20.45 10.57
N ARG A 274 2.38 19.21 10.54
CA ARG A 274 2.11 18.39 11.73
C ARG A 274 3.35 17.66 12.23
N ILE A 275 4.28 17.28 11.35
CA ILE A 275 5.51 16.55 11.66
C ILE A 275 6.68 17.51 11.45
N PRO A 276 7.17 18.18 12.50
CA PRO A 276 8.17 19.27 12.36
C PRO A 276 9.48 18.81 11.71
N ASN A 277 9.89 17.57 11.95
CA ASN A 277 11.11 17.00 11.39
C ASN A 277 10.84 15.63 10.77
N ILE A 278 10.58 15.61 9.48
CA ILE A 278 10.33 14.35 8.74
C ILE A 278 11.57 13.45 8.72
N ASP A 279 12.77 13.99 8.79
CA ASP A 279 14.01 13.20 8.81
C ASP A 279 14.10 12.24 10.00
N GLU A 280 13.42 12.55 11.08
CA GLU A 280 13.40 11.69 12.27
C GLU A 280 12.56 10.43 12.09
N ILE A 281 11.55 10.48 11.23
CA ILE A 281 10.64 9.37 10.99
C ILE A 281 11.01 8.54 9.75
N ARG A 282 12.06 8.91 9.02
CA ARG A 282 12.56 8.14 7.87
C ARG A 282 13.31 6.89 8.31
N PRO A 283 13.18 5.78 7.54
CA PRO A 283 12.34 5.62 6.34
C PRO A 283 10.86 5.52 6.69
N ILE A 284 9.98 6.03 5.82
CA ILE A 284 8.53 5.89 6.00
C ILE A 284 8.13 4.42 5.92
N ILE A 285 8.57 3.74 4.85
CA ILE A 285 8.38 2.30 4.70
C ILE A 285 9.55 1.57 5.37
N GLN A 286 9.24 0.70 6.32
CA GLN A 286 10.27 -0.12 6.96
C GLN A 286 10.85 -1.15 5.97
N PRO A 287 12.18 -1.36 5.96
CA PRO A 287 12.81 -2.38 5.14
C PRO A 287 12.33 -3.80 5.50
N ASP A 288 12.45 -4.74 4.57
CA ASP A 288 12.19 -6.17 4.75
C ASP A 288 10.75 -6.52 5.19
N MET A 289 9.80 -5.59 5.04
CA MET A 289 8.39 -5.82 5.36
C MET A 289 7.62 -6.39 4.16
N SER A 290 6.43 -6.97 4.42
CA SER A 290 5.52 -7.40 3.35
C SER A 290 4.98 -6.22 2.54
N ASP A 291 4.34 -6.51 1.40
CA ASP A 291 3.60 -5.53 0.59
C ASP A 291 2.51 -4.82 1.40
N SER A 292 1.71 -5.59 2.11
CA SER A 292 0.63 -5.10 2.98
C SER A 292 1.15 -4.19 4.11
N ALA A 293 2.27 -4.56 4.73
CA ALA A 293 2.90 -3.75 5.77
C ALA A 293 3.47 -2.44 5.21
N SER A 294 3.98 -2.48 3.97
CA SER A 294 4.45 -1.27 3.28
C SER A 294 3.30 -0.31 2.97
N LEU A 295 2.16 -0.84 2.51
CA LEU A 295 0.94 -0.04 2.31
C LEU A 295 0.44 0.57 3.62
N ASP A 296 0.41 -0.22 4.71
CA ASP A 296 0.03 0.25 6.05
C ASP A 296 0.94 1.40 6.54
N ASN A 297 2.27 1.29 6.33
CA ASN A 297 3.21 2.34 6.71
C ASN A 297 2.95 3.66 5.97
N VAL A 298 2.65 3.60 4.68
CA VAL A 298 2.34 4.79 3.87
C VAL A 298 0.98 5.36 4.27
N LEU A 299 -0.01 4.51 4.47
CA LEU A 299 -1.35 4.91 4.92
C LEU A 299 -1.28 5.62 6.28
N GLU A 300 -0.57 5.04 7.24
CA GLU A 300 -0.35 5.60 8.57
C GLU A 300 0.37 6.97 8.49
N PHE A 301 1.38 7.10 7.63
CA PHE A 301 2.08 8.35 7.39
C PHE A 301 1.14 9.45 6.87
N PHE A 302 0.29 9.16 5.89
CA PHE A 302 -0.68 10.14 5.37
C PHE A 302 -1.69 10.55 6.42
N VAL A 303 -2.20 9.59 7.19
CA VAL A 303 -3.15 9.88 8.28
C VAL A 303 -2.47 10.73 9.39
N ALA A 304 -1.26 10.39 9.81
CA ALA A 304 -0.48 11.18 10.77
C ALA A 304 -0.18 12.59 10.25
N SER A 305 0.03 12.75 8.94
CA SER A 305 0.25 14.04 8.28
C SER A 305 -1.04 14.87 8.13
N GLY A 306 -2.21 14.32 8.49
CA GLY A 306 -3.50 15.03 8.53
C GLY A 306 -4.47 14.72 7.39
N MET A 307 -4.13 13.81 6.50
CA MET A 307 -5.07 13.31 5.50
C MET A 307 -6.10 12.39 6.16
N SER A 308 -7.37 12.48 5.78
CA SER A 308 -8.37 11.53 6.31
C SER A 308 -8.12 10.13 5.76
N LEU A 309 -8.41 9.11 6.57
CA LEU A 309 -8.23 7.71 6.19
C LEU A 309 -8.93 7.37 4.85
N PRO A 310 -10.21 7.71 4.60
CA PRO A 310 -10.84 7.43 3.31
C PRO A 310 -10.22 8.20 2.14
N HIS A 311 -9.68 9.40 2.35
CA HIS A 311 -8.97 10.14 1.31
C HIS A 311 -7.67 9.43 0.92
N ALA A 312 -6.85 9.05 1.91
CA ALA A 312 -5.62 8.33 1.67
C ALA A 312 -5.87 6.99 0.94
N MET A 313 -6.92 6.25 1.34
CA MET A 313 -7.31 5.01 0.67
C MET A 313 -7.73 5.24 -0.78
N ALA A 314 -8.56 6.26 -1.06
CA ALA A 314 -9.00 6.57 -2.43
C ALA A 314 -7.83 7.04 -3.33
N MET A 315 -6.82 7.70 -2.76
CA MET A 315 -5.61 8.13 -3.47
C MET A 315 -4.69 6.94 -3.79
N LEU A 316 -4.45 6.07 -2.79
CA LEU A 316 -3.52 4.93 -2.93
C LEU A 316 -4.09 3.82 -3.81
N VAL A 317 -5.41 3.60 -3.76
CA VAL A 317 -6.10 2.55 -4.53
C VAL A 317 -7.22 3.19 -5.36
N PRO A 318 -6.87 3.89 -6.44
CA PRO A 318 -7.84 4.63 -7.23
C PRO A 318 -8.80 3.72 -8.00
N GLU A 319 -10.02 4.19 -8.20
CA GLU A 319 -11.01 3.58 -9.08
C GLU A 319 -10.62 3.78 -10.56
N SER A 320 -10.86 2.78 -11.38
CA SER A 320 -10.76 2.90 -12.84
C SER A 320 -12.07 3.39 -13.44
N PHE A 321 -11.97 4.25 -14.44
CA PHE A 321 -13.12 4.82 -15.12
C PHE A 321 -12.87 5.02 -16.62
N ASN A 322 -13.91 4.85 -17.43
CA ASN A 322 -13.91 5.13 -18.85
C ASN A 322 -15.35 5.45 -19.34
N GLU A 323 -15.59 5.44 -20.64
CA GLU A 323 -16.92 5.66 -21.22
C GLU A 323 -17.96 4.62 -20.78
N LYS A 324 -17.55 3.38 -20.53
CA LYS A 324 -18.41 2.26 -20.08
C LYS A 324 -18.68 2.29 -18.58
N ASN A 325 -17.76 2.88 -17.81
CA ASN A 325 -17.88 3.08 -16.37
C ASN A 325 -17.69 4.58 -16.05
N PRO A 326 -18.64 5.44 -16.39
CA PRO A 326 -18.50 6.87 -16.23
C PRO A 326 -18.60 7.26 -14.76
N ILE A 327 -17.79 8.24 -14.37
CA ILE A 327 -17.84 8.92 -13.08
C ILE A 327 -18.04 10.43 -13.31
N SER A 328 -18.37 11.17 -12.26
CA SER A 328 -18.55 12.62 -12.37
C SER A 328 -17.24 13.33 -12.75
N GLU A 329 -17.34 14.48 -13.43
CA GLU A 329 -16.16 15.26 -13.84
C GLU A 329 -15.33 15.75 -12.63
N ASP A 330 -15.96 16.03 -11.50
CA ASP A 330 -15.24 16.41 -10.29
C ASP A 330 -14.47 15.23 -9.70
N LEU A 331 -15.03 14.02 -9.76
CA LEU A 331 -14.34 12.80 -9.31
C LEU A 331 -13.21 12.41 -10.27
N LYS A 332 -13.38 12.59 -11.58
CA LYS A 332 -12.28 12.44 -12.56
C LYS A 332 -11.13 13.39 -12.22
N ALA A 333 -11.45 14.64 -11.93
CA ALA A 333 -10.46 15.65 -11.57
C ALA A 333 -9.73 15.31 -10.25
N PHE A 334 -10.44 14.75 -9.27
CA PHE A 334 -9.85 14.23 -8.04
C PHE A 334 -8.81 13.14 -8.34
N TYR A 335 -9.20 12.11 -9.10
CA TYR A 335 -8.28 11.01 -9.44
C TYR A 335 -7.13 11.46 -10.32
N GLU A 336 -7.39 12.33 -11.30
CA GLU A 336 -6.33 12.87 -12.16
C GLU A 336 -5.32 13.68 -11.36
N TYR A 337 -5.78 14.55 -10.47
CA TYR A 337 -4.89 15.31 -9.58
C TYR A 337 -4.01 14.39 -8.75
N HIS A 338 -4.60 13.37 -8.13
CA HIS A 338 -3.84 12.46 -7.27
C HIS A 338 -2.92 11.53 -8.06
N SER A 339 -3.26 11.16 -9.30
CA SER A 339 -2.39 10.36 -10.17
C SER A 339 -1.10 11.09 -10.60
N ILE A 340 -1.12 12.43 -10.59
CA ILE A 340 0.10 13.23 -10.79
C ILE A 340 1.04 13.11 -9.58
N LEU A 341 0.50 12.91 -8.39
CA LEU A 341 1.23 12.94 -7.12
C LEU A 341 1.65 11.57 -6.62
N MET A 342 0.85 10.55 -6.89
CA MET A 342 0.99 9.21 -6.31
C MET A 342 0.66 8.13 -7.33
N GLU A 343 1.54 7.17 -7.45
CA GLU A 343 1.31 5.96 -8.24
C GLU A 343 0.25 5.10 -7.54
N PRO A 344 -0.64 4.42 -8.31
CA PRO A 344 -1.57 3.48 -7.74
C PRO A 344 -0.83 2.30 -7.09
N TRP A 345 -1.29 1.88 -5.92
CA TRP A 345 -0.90 0.64 -5.28
C TRP A 345 -1.83 -0.44 -5.82
N ASP A 346 -1.35 -1.19 -6.80
CA ASP A 346 -2.18 -2.03 -7.66
C ASP A 346 -1.83 -3.51 -7.52
N GLY A 347 -2.87 -4.32 -7.61
CA GLY A 347 -2.83 -5.76 -7.49
C GLY A 347 -4.17 -6.30 -7.03
N PRO A 348 -4.39 -7.63 -7.02
CA PRO A 348 -5.62 -8.22 -6.51
C PRO A 348 -5.72 -7.99 -4.99
N ALA A 349 -6.59 -7.09 -4.56
CA ALA A 349 -6.69 -6.68 -3.16
C ALA A 349 -8.12 -6.54 -2.65
N ALA A 350 -8.40 -7.17 -1.50
CA ALA A 350 -9.50 -6.80 -0.63
C ALA A 350 -8.91 -6.19 0.64
N LEU A 351 -9.20 -4.92 0.85
CA LEU A 351 -8.66 -4.11 1.94
C LEU A 351 -9.77 -3.79 2.94
N LEU A 352 -9.57 -4.19 4.18
CA LEU A 352 -10.37 -3.73 5.31
C LEU A 352 -9.50 -2.84 6.18
N PHE A 353 -10.03 -1.72 6.65
CA PHE A 353 -9.23 -0.70 7.34
C PHE A 353 -10.01 -0.02 8.47
N SER A 354 -9.26 0.44 9.48
CA SER A 354 -9.81 1.21 10.59
C SER A 354 -8.73 2.02 11.28
N ASP A 355 -9.08 3.24 11.71
CA ASP A 355 -8.26 4.09 12.60
C ASP A 355 -8.83 4.17 14.03
N GLY A 356 -9.79 3.29 14.36
CA GLY A 356 -10.50 3.28 15.63
C GLY A 356 -11.77 4.15 15.67
N ARG A 357 -11.97 5.07 14.71
CA ARG A 357 -13.22 5.80 14.45
C ARG A 357 -13.89 5.29 13.17
N TYR A 358 -13.17 5.42 12.07
CA TYR A 358 -13.60 4.89 10.78
C TYR A 358 -13.36 3.39 10.70
N ALA A 359 -14.30 2.68 10.12
CA ALA A 359 -14.18 1.27 9.78
C ALA A 359 -14.73 1.04 8.38
N GLY A 360 -13.95 0.45 7.49
CA GLY A 360 -14.38 0.33 6.10
C GLY A 360 -13.72 -0.80 5.34
N GLY A 361 -14.19 -0.97 4.11
CA GLY A 361 -13.65 -1.94 3.18
C GLY A 361 -13.69 -1.41 1.76
N MET A 362 -12.70 -1.82 0.96
CA MET A 362 -12.65 -1.56 -0.46
C MET A 362 -11.98 -2.68 -1.23
N LEU A 363 -12.26 -2.77 -2.51
CA LEU A 363 -11.55 -3.64 -3.43
C LEU A 363 -10.64 -2.82 -4.34
N ASP A 364 -9.61 -3.48 -4.86
CA ASP A 364 -8.81 -2.94 -5.96
C ASP A 364 -9.69 -2.62 -7.19
N ARG A 365 -9.16 -1.86 -8.12
CA ARG A 365 -9.89 -1.42 -9.32
C ARG A 365 -10.40 -2.57 -10.20
N ASN A 366 -9.81 -3.76 -10.12
CA ASN A 366 -10.23 -4.96 -10.85
C ASN A 366 -11.25 -5.80 -10.08
N GLY A 367 -11.26 -5.71 -8.74
CA GLY A 367 -12.14 -6.47 -7.87
C GLY A 367 -11.92 -7.97 -7.94
N LEU A 368 -10.65 -8.40 -8.01
CA LEU A 368 -10.29 -9.82 -8.17
C LEU A 368 -10.49 -10.64 -6.91
N ARG A 369 -10.42 -10.00 -5.74
CA ARG A 369 -10.70 -10.65 -4.46
C ARG A 369 -12.14 -10.42 -4.03
N PRO A 370 -12.84 -11.42 -3.51
CA PRO A 370 -14.21 -11.25 -3.03
C PRO A 370 -14.26 -10.56 -1.66
N ALA A 371 -15.26 -9.70 -1.48
CA ALA A 371 -15.69 -9.23 -0.17
C ALA A 371 -17.21 -9.06 -0.14
N ARG A 372 -17.83 -9.57 0.93
CA ARG A 372 -19.28 -9.54 1.15
C ARG A 372 -19.58 -8.72 2.37
N TYR A 373 -20.70 -8.01 2.36
CA TYR A 373 -21.17 -7.31 3.55
C TYR A 373 -22.63 -7.62 3.87
N LEU A 374 -22.96 -7.44 5.14
CA LEU A 374 -24.30 -7.58 5.68
C LEU A 374 -24.48 -6.51 6.75
N ILE A 375 -25.64 -5.87 6.75
CA ILE A 375 -26.05 -4.89 7.76
C ILE A 375 -27.34 -5.41 8.41
N THR A 376 -27.39 -5.39 9.74
CA THR A 376 -28.54 -5.82 10.50
C THR A 376 -29.38 -4.63 10.96
N LYS A 377 -30.67 -4.85 11.22
CA LYS A 377 -31.62 -3.84 11.71
C LYS A 377 -31.21 -3.19 13.04
N ASN A 378 -30.40 -3.88 13.84
CA ASN A 378 -29.84 -3.33 15.08
C ASN A 378 -28.53 -2.57 14.90
N GLY A 379 -28.13 -2.29 13.65
CA GLY A 379 -26.97 -1.49 13.32
C GLY A 379 -25.62 -2.22 13.41
N MET A 380 -25.60 -3.55 13.36
CA MET A 380 -24.33 -4.27 13.20
C MET A 380 -24.03 -4.46 11.72
N MET A 381 -22.82 -4.08 11.28
CA MET A 381 -22.30 -4.37 9.94
C MET A 381 -21.18 -5.41 10.03
N VAL A 382 -21.24 -6.41 9.15
CA VAL A 382 -20.21 -7.43 8.97
C VAL A 382 -19.72 -7.38 7.54
N VAL A 383 -18.40 -7.25 7.33
CA VAL A 383 -17.76 -7.38 6.02
C VAL A 383 -16.75 -8.51 6.11
N ALA A 384 -16.75 -9.44 5.15
CA ALA A 384 -15.82 -10.57 5.16
C ALA A 384 -15.49 -11.06 3.75
N SER A 385 -14.40 -11.83 3.66
CA SER A 385 -13.95 -12.44 2.40
C SER A 385 -14.99 -13.37 1.79
N GLU A 386 -15.90 -13.92 2.58
CA GLU A 386 -16.92 -14.87 2.15
C GLU A 386 -18.23 -14.70 2.92
N VAL A 387 -19.29 -15.35 2.44
CA VAL A 387 -20.57 -15.45 3.14
C VAL A 387 -20.55 -16.61 4.14
N GLY A 388 -21.46 -16.56 5.16
CA GLY A 388 -21.59 -17.65 6.12
C GLY A 388 -20.54 -17.65 7.24
N VAL A 389 -19.77 -16.57 7.37
CA VAL A 389 -18.83 -16.36 8.49
C VAL A 389 -19.57 -16.15 9.83
N MET A 390 -20.85 -15.73 9.78
CA MET A 390 -21.77 -15.65 10.90
C MET A 390 -23.17 -16.07 10.43
N ASP A 391 -23.94 -16.63 11.33
CA ASP A 391 -25.34 -16.97 11.09
C ASP A 391 -26.25 -15.81 11.57
N PHE A 392 -27.22 -15.43 10.73
CA PHE A 392 -28.24 -14.42 11.01
C PHE A 392 -29.59 -14.95 10.59
N GLU A 393 -30.61 -14.66 11.39
CA GLU A 393 -31.99 -14.93 10.96
C GLU A 393 -32.37 -13.96 9.83
N PRO A 394 -33.13 -14.40 8.83
CA PRO A 394 -33.46 -13.55 7.66
C PRO A 394 -34.16 -12.24 8.02
N ASP A 395 -34.91 -12.21 9.10
CA ASP A 395 -35.64 -11.04 9.59
C ASP A 395 -34.77 -10.04 10.37
N GLU A 396 -33.57 -10.44 10.80
CA GLU A 396 -32.56 -9.53 11.39
C GLU A 396 -31.84 -8.70 10.34
N ILE A 397 -31.82 -9.15 9.09
CA ILE A 397 -31.04 -8.53 8.01
C ILE A 397 -31.80 -7.32 7.45
N GLU A 398 -31.13 -6.16 7.43
CA GLU A 398 -31.59 -4.96 6.74
C GLU A 398 -31.07 -4.90 5.31
N GLU A 399 -29.77 -5.10 5.14
CA GLU A 399 -29.10 -5.06 3.83
C GLU A 399 -28.01 -6.14 3.73
N LYS A 400 -27.80 -6.65 2.53
CA LYS A 400 -26.68 -7.52 2.20
C LYS A 400 -26.18 -7.23 0.78
N GLY A 401 -24.86 -7.30 0.61
CA GLY A 401 -24.27 -7.02 -0.69
C GLY A 401 -22.85 -7.55 -0.84
N ARG A 402 -22.23 -7.11 -1.92
CA ARG A 402 -20.81 -7.33 -2.18
C ARG A 402 -20.13 -5.99 -2.41
N LEU A 403 -18.89 -5.86 -1.98
CA LEU A 403 -18.06 -4.77 -2.42
C LEU A 403 -17.81 -4.92 -3.92
N GLN A 404 -17.84 -3.82 -4.63
CA GLN A 404 -17.60 -3.78 -6.06
C GLN A 404 -16.17 -3.28 -6.35
N PRO A 405 -15.62 -3.55 -7.55
CA PRO A 405 -14.31 -3.07 -7.96
C PRO A 405 -14.14 -1.56 -7.74
N GLY A 406 -13.08 -1.17 -7.06
CA GLY A 406 -12.77 0.23 -6.80
C GLY A 406 -13.73 0.99 -5.87
N LYS A 407 -14.74 0.32 -5.28
CA LYS A 407 -15.75 0.96 -4.43
C LYS A 407 -15.40 0.84 -2.95
N ILE A 408 -15.75 1.88 -2.19
CA ILE A 408 -15.50 2.00 -0.75
C ILE A 408 -16.83 1.95 0.00
N LEU A 409 -16.88 1.16 1.07
CA LEU A 409 -17.93 1.17 2.08
C LEU A 409 -17.30 1.58 3.41
N LEU A 410 -17.83 2.62 4.06
CA LEU A 410 -17.24 3.19 5.26
C LEU A 410 -18.30 3.42 6.33
N VAL A 411 -17.97 3.11 7.57
CA VAL A 411 -18.73 3.49 8.77
C VAL A 411 -17.94 4.53 9.55
N ASP A 412 -18.59 5.62 9.93
CA ASP A 412 -18.13 6.54 10.95
C ASP A 412 -18.84 6.21 12.26
N THR A 413 -18.14 5.61 13.21
CA THR A 413 -18.72 5.16 14.49
C THR A 413 -19.02 6.32 15.45
N GLU A 414 -18.48 7.50 15.23
CA GLU A 414 -18.79 8.70 16.03
C GLU A 414 -20.05 9.41 15.51
N GLU A 415 -20.23 9.46 14.19
CA GLU A 415 -21.45 10.01 13.57
C GLU A 415 -22.60 9.01 13.54
N GLY A 416 -22.32 7.71 13.74
CA GLY A 416 -23.30 6.65 13.63
C GLY A 416 -23.85 6.47 12.22
N LYS A 417 -22.98 6.65 11.20
CA LYS A 417 -23.38 6.74 9.80
C LYS A 417 -22.59 5.79 8.90
N ILE A 418 -23.29 5.20 7.92
CA ILE A 418 -22.68 4.46 6.81
C ILE A 418 -22.54 5.40 5.61
N TYR A 419 -21.33 5.49 5.08
CA TYR A 419 -21.03 6.18 3.83
C TYR A 419 -20.86 5.17 2.71
N TYR A 420 -21.74 5.23 1.73
CA TYR A 420 -21.62 4.48 0.50
C TYR A 420 -20.70 5.20 -0.48
N ASP A 421 -20.11 4.47 -1.40
CA ASP A 421 -19.09 4.94 -2.35
C ASP A 421 -19.42 6.30 -2.99
N GLY A 422 -20.61 6.46 -3.56
CA GLY A 422 -20.98 7.67 -4.29
C GLY A 422 -21.03 8.92 -3.42
N GLU A 423 -21.55 8.81 -2.18
CA GLU A 423 -21.61 9.91 -1.22
C GLU A 423 -20.19 10.27 -0.74
N LEU A 424 -19.41 9.26 -0.34
CA LEU A 424 -18.06 9.46 0.16
C LEU A 424 -17.17 10.12 -0.91
N LYS A 425 -17.14 9.56 -2.11
CA LYS A 425 -16.33 10.08 -3.21
C LYS A 425 -16.76 11.48 -3.67
N LYS A 426 -18.05 11.80 -3.60
CA LYS A 426 -18.52 13.16 -3.85
C LYS A 426 -17.96 14.15 -2.84
N GLN A 427 -17.88 13.78 -1.55
CA GLN A 427 -17.26 14.62 -0.53
C GLN A 427 -15.75 14.80 -0.79
N LEU A 428 -15.04 13.73 -1.12
CA LEU A 428 -13.61 13.78 -1.43
C LEU A 428 -13.32 14.64 -2.67
N ALA A 429 -14.10 14.50 -3.73
CA ALA A 429 -13.96 15.29 -4.96
C ALA A 429 -14.26 16.77 -4.74
N GLY A 430 -15.16 17.10 -3.80
CA GLY A 430 -15.52 18.47 -3.42
C GLY A 430 -14.59 19.13 -2.39
N ALA A 431 -13.59 18.40 -1.86
CA ALA A 431 -12.72 18.92 -0.81
C ALA A 431 -11.78 20.06 -1.29
N GLN A 432 -11.45 20.09 -2.57
CA GLN A 432 -10.62 21.10 -3.21
C GLN A 432 -11.13 21.44 -4.61
N PHE A 433 -10.58 22.48 -5.22
CA PHE A 433 -10.96 22.94 -6.56
C PHE A 433 -10.19 22.20 -7.68
N TYR A 434 -10.04 20.87 -7.57
CA TYR A 434 -9.21 20.03 -8.48
C TYR A 434 -9.51 20.30 -9.96
N ARG A 435 -10.78 20.37 -10.34
CA ARG A 435 -11.19 20.61 -11.71
C ARG A 435 -10.72 21.97 -12.24
N VAL A 436 -10.81 23.01 -11.41
CA VAL A 436 -10.34 24.35 -11.77
C VAL A 436 -8.82 24.38 -11.87
N TRP A 437 -8.14 23.74 -10.94
CA TRP A 437 -6.68 23.65 -10.93
C TRP A 437 -6.15 22.96 -12.19
N LEU A 438 -6.73 21.83 -12.56
CA LEU A 438 -6.36 21.09 -13.78
C LEU A 438 -6.66 21.92 -15.03
N ALA A 439 -7.85 22.52 -15.14
CA ALA A 439 -8.24 23.32 -16.30
C ALA A 439 -7.30 24.52 -16.53
N ASN A 440 -6.82 25.16 -15.47
CA ASN A 440 -5.97 26.34 -15.56
C ASN A 440 -4.50 26.02 -15.83
N ASN A 441 -4.00 24.90 -15.33
CA ASN A 441 -2.55 24.62 -15.26
C ASN A 441 -2.08 23.50 -16.19
N ARG A 442 -2.90 22.47 -16.41
CA ARG A 442 -2.57 21.33 -17.28
C ARG A 442 -2.48 21.81 -18.75
N VAL A 443 -1.58 21.23 -19.49
CA VAL A 443 -1.36 21.48 -20.92
C VAL A 443 -1.48 20.16 -21.67
N GLU A 444 -2.35 20.10 -22.67
CA GLU A 444 -2.39 18.95 -23.59
C GLU A 444 -1.27 19.10 -24.62
N LEU A 445 -0.51 18.02 -24.88
CA LEU A 445 0.58 18.08 -25.87
C LEU A 445 0.06 18.51 -27.26
N ASP A 446 -1.12 18.02 -27.62
CA ASP A 446 -1.72 18.31 -28.94
C ASP A 446 -2.20 19.77 -29.11
N GLU A 447 -2.35 20.52 -28.00
CA GLU A 447 -2.64 21.97 -28.03
C GLU A 447 -1.40 22.81 -28.34
N LEU A 448 -0.22 22.22 -28.19
CA LEU A 448 1.04 22.93 -28.47
C LEU A 448 1.31 22.93 -29.98
N LYS A 449 1.45 24.11 -30.55
CA LYS A 449 1.70 24.27 -31.99
C LYS A 449 3.12 23.86 -32.35
N SER A 450 3.26 23.09 -33.42
CA SER A 450 4.57 22.70 -33.94
C SER A 450 5.30 23.89 -34.58
N GLY A 451 6.59 23.99 -34.30
CA GLY A 451 7.43 25.04 -34.88
C GLY A 451 7.87 24.75 -36.31
N ARG A 452 8.32 23.57 -36.63
CA ARG A 452 8.81 23.20 -37.98
C ARG A 452 8.72 21.70 -38.19
N HIS A 453 8.20 21.29 -39.34
CA HIS A 453 8.38 19.94 -39.86
C HIS A 453 9.82 19.86 -40.35
N VAL A 454 10.65 19.06 -39.69
CA VAL A 454 12.02 18.78 -40.15
C VAL A 454 11.96 17.53 -41.03
N PRO A 455 12.12 17.65 -42.34
CA PRO A 455 12.21 16.48 -43.20
C PRO A 455 13.50 15.73 -42.88
N HIS A 456 13.39 14.47 -42.52
CA HIS A 456 14.52 13.57 -42.33
C HIS A 456 14.93 12.97 -43.68
N THR A 457 15.90 13.56 -44.37
CA THR A 457 16.62 12.91 -45.47
C THR A 457 17.78 12.15 -44.87
N VAL A 458 17.73 10.83 -44.92
CA VAL A 458 18.80 9.97 -44.40
C VAL A 458 19.63 9.45 -45.56
N ALA A 459 20.86 9.96 -45.72
CA ALA A 459 21.88 9.33 -46.56
C ALA A 459 22.57 8.21 -45.75
N GLY A 460 22.74 7.02 -46.37
CA GLY A 460 23.42 5.88 -45.72
C GLY A 460 22.52 5.07 -44.80
N TYR A 461 21.31 4.78 -45.23
CA TYR A 461 20.27 4.09 -44.45
C TYR A 461 20.75 2.75 -43.86
N ASP A 462 21.41 1.88 -44.62
CA ASP A 462 21.95 0.61 -44.12
C ASP A 462 22.96 0.76 -42.97
N ARG A 463 23.77 1.83 -43.05
CA ARG A 463 24.71 2.13 -41.97
C ARG A 463 23.99 2.58 -40.71
N MET A 464 22.93 3.37 -40.85
CA MET A 464 22.10 3.82 -39.72
C MET A 464 21.39 2.65 -39.07
N LEU A 465 20.76 1.76 -39.85
CA LEU A 465 20.11 0.56 -39.31
C LEU A 465 21.07 -0.27 -38.46
N ARG A 466 22.29 -0.54 -38.98
CA ARG A 466 23.32 -1.29 -38.23
C ARG A 466 23.77 -0.55 -36.97
N THR A 467 23.94 0.76 -37.07
CA THR A 467 24.35 1.59 -35.95
C THR A 467 23.36 1.55 -34.82
N PHE A 468 22.08 1.56 -35.14
CA PHE A 468 20.99 1.47 -34.16
C PHE A 468 20.54 0.02 -33.82
N GLY A 469 21.29 -0.99 -34.30
CA GLY A 469 21.07 -2.37 -33.93
C GLY A 469 19.88 -3.06 -34.60
N TYR A 470 19.30 -2.48 -35.66
CA TYR A 470 18.24 -3.13 -36.41
C TYR A 470 18.81 -4.28 -37.24
N SER A 471 18.26 -5.47 -37.01
CA SER A 471 18.52 -6.67 -37.79
C SER A 471 17.64 -6.72 -39.06
N ARG A 472 17.98 -7.62 -39.97
CA ARG A 472 17.13 -7.93 -41.11
C ARG A 472 15.78 -8.50 -40.66
N GLU A 473 15.80 -9.28 -39.61
CA GLU A 473 14.58 -9.85 -39.01
C GLU A 473 13.65 -8.76 -38.44
N ASP A 474 14.19 -7.75 -37.76
CA ASP A 474 13.42 -6.61 -37.27
C ASP A 474 12.71 -5.88 -38.43
N ILE A 475 13.40 -5.71 -39.56
CA ILE A 475 12.79 -5.08 -40.74
C ILE A 475 11.68 -5.95 -41.34
N GLU A 476 11.96 -7.24 -41.57
CA GLU A 476 11.05 -8.12 -42.29
C GLU A 476 9.87 -8.59 -41.43
N ARG A 477 10.06 -8.80 -40.13
CA ARG A 477 9.07 -9.40 -39.24
C ARG A 477 8.32 -8.40 -38.36
N ILE A 478 8.91 -7.23 -38.13
CA ILE A 478 8.32 -6.22 -37.26
C ILE A 478 7.93 -4.97 -38.03
N ILE A 479 8.90 -4.27 -38.61
CA ILE A 479 8.67 -2.95 -39.22
C ILE A 479 7.85 -3.04 -40.50
N ALA A 480 8.18 -3.97 -41.40
CA ALA A 480 7.46 -4.10 -42.66
C ALA A 480 5.98 -4.49 -42.49
N PRO A 481 5.60 -5.45 -41.62
CA PRO A 481 4.18 -5.73 -41.32
C PRO A 481 3.44 -4.52 -40.76
N MET A 482 4.07 -3.74 -39.87
CA MET A 482 3.46 -2.52 -39.34
C MET A 482 3.20 -1.48 -40.43
N CYS A 483 4.18 -1.28 -41.32
CA CYS A 483 4.06 -0.29 -42.40
C CYS A 483 3.07 -0.70 -43.50
N ILE A 484 3.09 -1.97 -43.88
CA ILE A 484 2.28 -2.48 -45.01
C ILE A 484 0.84 -2.78 -44.56
N GLY A 485 0.70 -3.45 -43.42
CA GLY A 485 -0.56 -3.96 -42.92
C GLY A 485 -1.30 -3.05 -41.96
N SER A 486 -0.64 -1.99 -41.46
CA SER A 486 -1.13 -1.15 -40.36
C SER A 486 -1.60 -1.98 -39.14
N THR A 487 -0.88 -3.07 -38.88
CA THR A 487 -1.21 -4.04 -37.83
C THR A 487 -0.02 -4.20 -36.91
N GLU A 488 -0.28 -4.48 -35.63
CA GLU A 488 0.75 -4.85 -34.68
C GLU A 488 1.37 -6.20 -35.09
N PRO A 489 2.72 -6.33 -35.12
CA PRO A 489 3.35 -7.60 -35.42
C PRO A 489 3.09 -8.61 -34.29
N VAL A 490 2.71 -9.83 -34.68
CA VAL A 490 2.46 -10.91 -33.73
C VAL A 490 3.78 -11.58 -33.34
N GLY A 491 4.06 -11.64 -32.03
CA GLY A 491 5.26 -12.27 -31.49
C GLY A 491 5.09 -12.61 -30.02
N SER A 492 6.07 -13.31 -29.43
CA SER A 492 6.10 -13.52 -27.98
C SER A 492 6.55 -12.25 -27.27
N MET A 493 5.97 -11.98 -26.08
CA MET A 493 6.43 -10.92 -25.22
C MET A 493 7.68 -11.37 -24.43
N GLY A 494 8.67 -10.49 -24.37
CA GLY A 494 9.92 -10.76 -23.69
C GLY A 494 10.92 -11.52 -24.55
N ASN A 495 12.17 -11.51 -24.10
CA ASN A 495 13.28 -12.18 -24.76
C ASN A 495 14.18 -12.83 -23.72
N ASP A 496 14.14 -14.16 -23.63
CA ASP A 496 14.97 -14.96 -22.72
C ASP A 496 16.24 -15.51 -23.40
N ILE A 497 16.52 -15.07 -24.63
CA ILE A 497 17.72 -15.51 -25.36
C ILE A 497 18.95 -15.02 -24.59
N PRO A 498 19.85 -15.93 -24.13
CA PRO A 498 21.09 -15.52 -23.50
C PRO A 498 21.99 -14.77 -24.48
N LEU A 499 22.71 -13.78 -23.98
CA LEU A 499 23.69 -13.06 -24.79
C LEU A 499 24.77 -14.02 -25.31
N ALA A 500 25.16 -13.82 -26.58
CA ALA A 500 26.25 -14.59 -27.21
C ALA A 500 27.58 -14.10 -26.65
N VAL A 501 28.04 -14.65 -25.54
CA VAL A 501 29.22 -14.21 -24.78
C VAL A 501 30.54 -14.30 -25.57
N LEU A 502 30.59 -15.11 -26.62
CA LEU A 502 31.75 -15.25 -27.51
C LEU A 502 31.63 -14.40 -28.78
N SER A 503 30.57 -13.60 -28.91
CA SER A 503 30.40 -12.71 -30.07
C SER A 503 31.09 -11.38 -29.84
N GLU A 504 31.74 -10.88 -30.87
CA GLU A 504 32.32 -9.52 -30.92
C GLU A 504 31.31 -8.47 -31.41
N HIS A 505 30.06 -8.89 -31.72
CA HIS A 505 29.03 -7.95 -32.15
C HIS A 505 28.55 -7.13 -30.96
N PRO A 506 28.63 -5.79 -31.05
CA PRO A 506 28.07 -4.93 -30.01
C PRO A 506 26.56 -5.07 -29.97
N GLN A 507 26.03 -5.14 -28.76
CA GLN A 507 24.59 -5.14 -28.49
C GLN A 507 24.15 -3.76 -27.98
N LEU A 508 22.89 -3.42 -28.19
CA LEU A 508 22.30 -2.26 -27.55
C LEU A 508 22.30 -2.45 -26.03
N LEU A 509 22.56 -1.38 -25.29
CA LEU A 509 22.75 -1.43 -23.84
C LEU A 509 21.59 -2.12 -23.13
N PHE A 510 20.34 -1.84 -23.52
CA PHE A 510 19.16 -2.44 -22.91
C PHE A 510 19.06 -3.96 -23.11
N ASN A 511 19.74 -4.58 -24.10
CA ASN A 511 19.77 -6.03 -24.26
C ASN A 511 20.55 -6.75 -23.15
N TYR A 512 21.35 -6.01 -22.35
CA TYR A 512 22.07 -6.55 -21.19
C TYR A 512 21.23 -6.57 -19.92
N PHE A 513 20.04 -5.98 -19.93
CA PHE A 513 19.16 -5.90 -18.77
C PHE A 513 17.95 -6.81 -18.95
N ARG A 514 17.43 -7.30 -17.83
CA ARG A 514 16.21 -8.11 -17.79
C ARG A 514 15.16 -7.43 -16.95
N GLN A 515 13.91 -7.65 -17.30
CA GLN A 515 12.80 -7.23 -16.46
C GLN A 515 12.84 -7.97 -15.12
N GLN A 516 12.52 -7.26 -14.05
CA GLN A 516 12.57 -7.79 -12.68
C GLN A 516 11.18 -7.90 -12.05
N PHE A 517 10.12 -7.65 -12.79
CA PHE A 517 8.75 -7.88 -12.32
C PHE A 517 8.19 -9.16 -12.96
N ALA A 518 7.25 -9.78 -12.26
CA ALA A 518 6.55 -10.94 -12.80
C ALA A 518 5.77 -10.55 -14.06
N GLN A 519 5.95 -11.33 -15.11
CA GLN A 519 5.13 -11.25 -16.32
C GLN A 519 4.24 -12.46 -16.40
N VAL A 520 2.98 -12.24 -16.73
CA VAL A 520 2.02 -13.30 -17.01
C VAL A 520 1.58 -13.21 -18.47
N THR A 521 1.54 -14.35 -19.15
CA THR A 521 1.12 -14.43 -20.55
C THR A 521 -0.36 -14.06 -20.72
N ASN A 522 -1.17 -14.44 -19.72
CA ASN A 522 -2.59 -14.16 -19.67
C ASN A 522 -2.90 -13.43 -18.37
N PRO A 523 -2.74 -12.10 -18.31
CA PRO A 523 -3.11 -11.32 -17.13
C PRO A 523 -4.61 -11.49 -16.86
N PRO A 524 -5.05 -11.49 -15.60
CA PRO A 524 -6.45 -11.70 -15.22
C PRO A 524 -7.32 -10.47 -15.51
N ILE A 525 -7.23 -9.93 -16.72
CA ILE A 525 -7.97 -8.77 -17.22
C ILE A 525 -8.71 -9.21 -18.46
N ASP A 526 -10.02 -9.11 -18.43
CA ASP A 526 -10.84 -9.40 -19.61
C ASP A 526 -10.92 -8.18 -20.55
N PRO A 527 -11.27 -8.38 -21.84
CA PRO A 527 -11.32 -7.30 -22.82
C PRO A 527 -12.33 -6.18 -22.49
N LEU A 528 -13.31 -6.44 -21.63
CA LEU A 528 -14.30 -5.44 -21.22
C LEU A 528 -13.73 -4.46 -20.19
N ARG A 529 -12.74 -4.91 -19.40
CA ARG A 529 -12.10 -4.12 -18.33
C ARG A 529 -10.72 -3.59 -18.71
N GLU A 530 -10.14 -4.03 -19.82
CA GLU A 530 -8.79 -3.64 -20.24
C GLU A 530 -8.60 -2.12 -20.27
N ASP A 531 -9.52 -1.38 -20.86
CA ASP A 531 -9.49 0.09 -20.89
C ASP A 531 -9.56 0.73 -19.49
N LEU A 532 -10.20 0.05 -18.54
CA LEU A 532 -10.36 0.56 -17.17
C LEU A 532 -9.06 0.44 -16.36
N VAL A 533 -8.31 -0.64 -16.58
CA VAL A 533 -7.18 -1.00 -15.72
C VAL A 533 -5.83 -0.63 -16.31
N MET A 534 -5.76 -0.37 -17.62
CA MET A 534 -4.54 -0.01 -18.34
C MET A 534 -4.64 1.42 -18.89
N SER A 535 -4.00 2.37 -18.22
CA SER A 535 -3.85 3.74 -18.73
C SER A 535 -2.47 3.93 -19.34
N LEU A 536 -2.44 4.53 -20.53
CA LEU A 536 -1.20 4.95 -21.20
C LEU A 536 -0.89 6.43 -20.98
N THR A 537 -1.74 7.13 -20.23
CA THR A 537 -1.57 8.57 -19.97
C THR A 537 -0.30 8.83 -19.17
N GLU A 538 0.50 9.78 -19.65
CA GLU A 538 1.73 10.23 -19.01
C GLU A 538 1.69 11.72 -18.72
N TYR A 539 2.45 12.15 -17.70
CA TYR A 539 2.60 13.55 -17.34
C TYR A 539 4.07 13.95 -17.33
N ILE A 540 4.38 15.06 -18.00
CA ILE A 540 5.73 15.65 -18.04
C ILE A 540 5.69 17.00 -17.36
N GLY A 541 6.54 17.19 -16.34
CA GLY A 541 6.63 18.45 -15.59
C GLY A 541 7.14 18.19 -14.17
N ALA A 542 7.31 19.27 -13.42
CA ALA A 542 7.70 19.19 -12.02
C ALA A 542 6.47 19.10 -11.12
N VAL A 543 6.37 18.02 -10.35
CA VAL A 543 5.26 17.82 -9.38
C VAL A 543 5.27 18.87 -8.26
N GLY A 544 6.34 19.63 -8.09
CA GLY A 544 6.52 20.48 -6.92
C GLY A 544 7.07 19.68 -5.73
N SER A 545 7.25 20.33 -4.59
CA SER A 545 8.05 19.79 -3.50
C SER A 545 7.28 18.97 -2.47
N ASN A 546 5.96 19.12 -2.35
CA ASN A 546 5.24 18.57 -1.19
C ASN A 546 3.83 18.07 -1.54
N ILE A 547 3.68 16.74 -1.63
CA ILE A 547 2.40 16.09 -1.93
C ILE A 547 1.39 16.12 -0.78
N LEU A 548 1.82 16.48 0.43
CA LEU A 548 0.97 16.50 1.63
C LEU A 548 0.08 17.75 1.71
N ILE A 549 0.41 18.79 0.97
CA ILE A 549 -0.34 20.06 0.94
C ILE A 549 -0.95 20.24 -0.44
N PRO A 550 -2.27 20.10 -0.61
CA PRO A 550 -2.92 20.30 -1.89
C PRO A 550 -2.61 21.69 -2.48
N ASN A 551 -2.17 21.72 -3.73
CA ASN A 551 -1.74 22.93 -4.40
C ASN A 551 -2.04 22.88 -5.90
N GLU A 552 -2.52 23.99 -6.48
CA GLU A 552 -2.77 24.08 -7.91
C GLU A 552 -1.50 23.94 -8.77
N ALA A 553 -0.34 24.31 -8.22
CA ALA A 553 0.94 24.17 -8.92
C ALA A 553 1.29 22.72 -9.28
N HIS A 554 0.77 21.73 -8.54
CA HIS A 554 0.92 20.31 -8.87
C HIS A 554 0.31 19.95 -10.23
N CYS A 555 -0.71 20.69 -10.66
CA CYS A 555 -1.37 20.47 -11.95
C CYS A 555 -0.60 21.04 -13.15
N LYS A 556 0.53 21.72 -12.92
CA LYS A 556 1.35 22.31 -14.00
C LYS A 556 2.16 21.23 -14.71
N MET A 557 1.47 20.46 -15.55
CA MET A 557 2.00 19.30 -16.28
C MET A 557 1.62 19.37 -17.76
N VAL A 558 2.47 18.80 -18.61
CA VAL A 558 2.11 18.46 -20.00
C VAL A 558 1.57 17.03 -19.98
N ARG A 559 0.30 16.87 -20.35
CA ARG A 559 -0.33 15.57 -20.45
C ARG A 559 -0.11 14.96 -21.82
N LEU A 560 0.30 13.72 -21.85
CA LEU A 560 0.42 12.87 -23.02
C LEU A 560 -0.69 11.82 -22.98
N ALA A 561 -1.40 11.63 -24.08
CA ALA A 561 -2.43 10.58 -24.16
C ALA A 561 -1.81 9.16 -24.05
N HIS A 562 -0.57 9.03 -24.49
CA HIS A 562 0.22 7.79 -24.45
C HIS A 562 1.75 8.12 -24.57
N PRO A 563 2.64 7.19 -24.20
CA PRO A 563 4.08 7.43 -24.17
C PRO A 563 4.77 7.43 -25.56
N ILE A 564 4.04 7.08 -26.61
CA ILE A 564 4.57 7.05 -27.97
C ILE A 564 4.41 8.42 -28.60
N LEU A 565 5.51 9.00 -29.06
CA LEU A 565 5.55 10.33 -29.66
C LEU A 565 5.89 10.24 -31.16
N THR A 566 5.25 11.08 -31.95
CA THR A 566 5.72 11.39 -33.31
C THR A 566 6.97 12.27 -33.26
N ASN A 567 7.75 12.33 -34.35
CA ASN A 567 8.89 13.23 -34.45
C ASN A 567 8.49 14.68 -34.20
N THR A 568 7.32 15.09 -34.68
CA THR A 568 6.78 16.44 -34.48
C THR A 568 6.48 16.71 -33.01
N GLN A 569 5.84 15.78 -32.30
CA GLN A 569 5.57 15.89 -30.87
C GLN A 569 6.85 15.96 -30.04
N LEU A 570 7.85 15.13 -30.38
CA LEU A 570 9.17 15.19 -29.73
C LEU A 570 9.85 16.54 -29.97
N ASP A 571 9.80 17.08 -31.19
CA ASP A 571 10.34 18.42 -31.49
C ASP A 571 9.64 19.53 -30.70
N ILE A 572 8.33 19.45 -30.55
CA ILE A 572 7.55 20.37 -29.71
C ILE A 572 8.07 20.32 -28.26
N LEU A 573 8.22 19.13 -27.67
CA LEU A 573 8.71 18.98 -26.31
C LEU A 573 10.16 19.46 -26.17
N CYS A 574 11.03 19.13 -27.15
CA CYS A 574 12.42 19.58 -27.18
C CYS A 574 12.61 21.10 -27.27
N ASN A 575 11.60 21.83 -27.73
CA ASN A 575 11.65 23.28 -27.91
C ASN A 575 10.57 24.01 -27.13
N ILE A 576 9.95 23.35 -26.17
CA ILE A 576 8.83 23.91 -25.40
C ILE A 576 9.23 25.20 -24.67
N ARG A 577 8.41 26.24 -24.85
CA ARG A 577 8.48 27.53 -24.14
C ARG A 577 7.06 28.06 -23.93
N TYR A 578 6.29 27.36 -23.12
CA TYR A 578 4.90 27.66 -22.88
C TYR A 578 4.58 27.55 -21.38
N LYS A 579 3.84 28.49 -20.82
CA LYS A 579 3.47 28.53 -19.40
C LYS A 579 4.66 28.25 -18.42
N GLY A 580 5.89 28.65 -18.83
CA GLY A 580 7.09 28.46 -18.02
C GLY A 580 7.76 27.08 -18.13
N PHE A 581 7.25 26.18 -18.97
CA PHE A 581 7.97 24.97 -19.34
C PHE A 581 9.22 25.31 -20.16
N LYS A 582 10.31 24.61 -19.88
CA LYS A 582 11.59 24.71 -20.60
C LYS A 582 12.17 23.32 -20.78
N SER A 583 12.89 23.12 -21.84
CA SER A 583 13.64 21.88 -22.08
C SER A 583 15.12 22.18 -22.32
N VAL A 584 15.97 21.22 -21.97
CA VAL A 584 17.39 21.21 -22.27
C VAL A 584 17.76 19.86 -22.87
N LYS A 585 18.62 19.85 -23.88
CA LYS A 585 19.14 18.61 -24.48
C LYS A 585 20.50 18.33 -23.86
N LEU A 586 20.64 17.14 -23.26
CA LEU A 586 21.90 16.66 -22.72
C LEU A 586 22.58 15.77 -23.76
N PRO A 587 23.77 16.16 -24.31
CA PRO A 587 24.45 15.36 -25.31
C PRO A 587 25.07 14.09 -24.68
N MET A 588 24.73 12.93 -25.24
CA MET A 588 25.24 11.61 -24.80
C MET A 588 26.42 11.11 -25.66
N LEU A 589 26.93 11.94 -26.54
CA LEU A 589 27.98 11.55 -27.48
C LEU A 589 29.37 11.76 -26.91
N PHE A 590 30.32 10.91 -27.31
CA PHE A 590 31.73 11.07 -27.08
C PHE A 590 32.53 10.75 -28.34
N GLU A 591 33.75 11.26 -28.40
CA GLU A 591 34.67 10.99 -29.53
C GLU A 591 35.28 9.59 -29.40
N VAL A 592 34.99 8.71 -30.35
CA VAL A 592 35.47 7.31 -30.35
C VAL A 592 37.01 7.21 -30.30
N SER A 593 37.71 8.18 -30.91
CA SER A 593 39.16 8.25 -30.88
C SER A 593 39.78 8.37 -29.49
N GLN A 594 39.00 8.81 -28.49
CA GLN A 594 39.44 8.92 -27.10
C GLN A 594 39.28 7.60 -26.31
N GLY A 595 38.72 6.56 -26.93
CA GLY A 595 38.56 5.24 -26.32
C GLY A 595 37.79 5.23 -25.03
N CYS A 596 38.15 4.33 -24.12
CA CYS A 596 37.44 4.13 -22.82
C CYS A 596 37.47 5.38 -21.93
N GLU A 597 38.58 6.13 -21.92
CA GLU A 597 38.67 7.36 -21.11
C GLU A 597 37.75 8.46 -21.64
N GLY A 598 37.57 8.54 -22.96
CA GLY A 598 36.62 9.45 -23.58
C GLY A 598 35.16 9.12 -23.17
N LEU A 599 34.79 7.84 -23.12
CA LEU A 599 33.50 7.40 -22.65
C LEU A 599 33.27 7.76 -21.17
N LYS A 600 34.27 7.47 -20.32
CA LYS A 600 34.19 7.79 -18.88
C LYS A 600 33.99 9.28 -18.65
N THR A 601 34.83 10.11 -19.29
CA THR A 601 34.73 11.59 -19.20
C THR A 601 33.37 12.10 -19.70
N ALA A 602 32.81 11.48 -20.75
CA ALA A 602 31.52 11.87 -21.27
C ALA A 602 30.37 11.49 -20.30
N LEU A 603 30.44 10.35 -19.62
CA LEU A 603 29.50 9.95 -18.59
C LEU A 603 29.55 10.89 -17.38
N ASP A 604 30.76 11.21 -16.88
CA ASP A 604 30.92 12.16 -15.77
C ASP A 604 30.37 13.54 -16.13
N ARG A 605 30.63 14.01 -17.34
CA ARG A 605 30.08 15.27 -17.87
C ARG A 605 28.54 15.22 -17.95
N LEU A 606 27.98 14.11 -18.44
CA LEU A 606 26.52 13.93 -18.54
C LEU A 606 25.85 13.98 -17.16
N CYS A 607 26.42 13.29 -16.18
CA CYS A 607 25.94 13.31 -14.80
C CYS A 607 25.96 14.74 -14.23
N MET A 608 27.09 15.45 -14.39
CA MET A 608 27.22 16.83 -13.91
C MET A 608 26.23 17.78 -14.60
N GLN A 609 26.02 17.64 -15.92
CA GLN A 609 25.02 18.45 -16.65
C GLN A 609 23.59 18.13 -16.20
N ALA A 610 23.27 16.88 -15.90
CA ALA A 610 21.99 16.47 -15.37
C ALA A 610 21.74 17.11 -13.99
N GLU A 611 22.72 17.04 -13.08
CA GLU A 611 22.64 17.69 -11.75
C GLU A 611 22.43 19.20 -11.86
N GLN A 612 23.20 19.87 -12.75
CA GLN A 612 23.01 21.30 -13.00
C GLN A 612 21.63 21.62 -13.56
N SER A 613 21.10 20.76 -14.44
CA SER A 613 19.76 20.95 -15.00
C SER A 613 18.69 20.84 -13.93
N VAL A 614 18.82 19.89 -13.01
CA VAL A 614 17.93 19.75 -11.85
C VAL A 614 18.02 20.97 -10.92
N ALA A 615 19.23 21.44 -10.63
CA ALA A 615 19.45 22.67 -9.85
C ALA A 615 18.80 23.90 -10.50
N CYS A 616 18.68 23.91 -11.84
CA CYS A 616 17.95 24.93 -12.62
C CYS A 616 16.43 24.66 -12.74
N LEU A 617 15.86 23.79 -11.92
CA LEU A 617 14.43 23.45 -11.88
C LEU A 617 13.93 22.69 -13.12
N LEU A 618 14.73 21.83 -13.71
CA LEU A 618 14.37 20.93 -14.82
C LEU A 618 14.29 19.48 -14.27
N TYR A 619 13.10 19.04 -13.87
CA TYR A 619 12.93 17.82 -13.08
C TYR A 619 12.47 16.58 -13.85
N THR A 620 12.02 16.73 -15.09
CA THR A 620 11.49 15.60 -15.87
C THR A 620 12.26 15.42 -17.16
N SER A 621 12.72 14.20 -17.41
CA SER A 621 13.45 13.84 -18.64
C SER A 621 12.67 12.75 -19.37
N PRO A 622 12.06 13.05 -20.55
CA PRO A 622 11.52 12.00 -21.40
C PRO A 622 12.70 11.22 -22.00
N SER A 623 12.62 9.89 -21.90
CA SER A 623 13.57 9.03 -22.58
C SER A 623 13.32 9.01 -24.09
N PRO A 624 14.35 9.06 -24.93
CA PRO A 624 14.18 8.96 -26.38
C PRO A 624 13.71 7.57 -26.82
#